data_c1ebdbee4537877d383af0a6702a1c62
#
_entry.id   c1ebdbee4537877d383af0a6702a1c62
#
_cell.length_a   1.000
_cell.length_b   1.000
_cell.length_c   1.000
_cell.angle_alpha   90.00
_cell.angle_beta   90.00
_cell.angle_gamma   90.00
#
_symmetry.space_group_name_H-M   'P 1'
#
loop_
_entity.id
_entity.type
_entity.pdbx_description
1 polymer ?
#
loop_
_entity_poly.entity_id
_entity_poly.type
_entity_poly.pdbx_seq_one_letter_code
_entity_poly.pdbx_strand_id
1 'polypeptide(L)'
;FNGNYLGPTIRIKSGSFAKLNYHNNLPQSIALYIQGLQASGELFGGAAKVLKKGESWAPIIPIEQPAATCWYRSATLANSAYQTYRGIVGMWLIEDDQSLKSQLPHKYGVDDIPLILQDMEFNGDGLQLFKQNQPHFVGNRLLVNGQEAPYLEAPRGWIRLRLLNASLARAYDLRLDNEQDMLLIARDLGFLPQGKAINSLILAPGERAEVLVNLSEGEGVSLISGVKRGFFDKIKNVFSSGNDFADNTVLELRPLGEISAFSKKMNGSFNTDATAMLESKIAKERTFELDVTNGLINKQRFDPRRVDVSAKVGTVERW
;
A
#
# COMPACT_ATOMS: atom_id res chain seq x y z
N PHE A 1 -6.00 12.04 -9.80
CA PHE A 1 -6.78 12.81 -8.80
C PHE A 1 -6.15 14.18 -8.59
N ASN A 2 -6.83 15.24 -9.02
CA ASN A 2 -6.41 16.63 -8.79
C ASN A 2 -4.96 16.96 -9.21
N GLY A 3 -4.34 16.13 -10.05
CA GLY A 3 -2.95 16.27 -10.49
C GLY A 3 -2.65 15.35 -11.68
N ASN A 4 -1.41 15.36 -12.11
CA ASN A 4 -0.98 14.66 -13.33
C ASN A 4 -0.80 13.15 -13.13
N TYR A 5 -0.44 12.73 -11.91
CA TYR A 5 -0.19 11.33 -11.57
C TYR A 5 -0.38 11.14 -10.07
N LEU A 6 -0.87 9.98 -9.63
CA LEU A 6 -1.26 9.62 -8.28
C LEU A 6 -2.23 10.63 -7.61
N GLY A 7 -2.96 10.18 -6.65
CA GLY A 7 -3.82 11.00 -5.82
C GLY A 7 -3.14 11.45 -4.52
N PRO A 8 -3.70 12.46 -3.82
CA PRO A 8 -3.15 12.92 -2.56
C PRO A 8 -3.26 11.84 -1.48
N THR A 9 -2.31 11.83 -0.55
CA THR A 9 -2.47 11.10 0.70
C THR A 9 -3.53 11.77 1.56
N ILE A 10 -4.54 11.02 1.96
CA ILE A 10 -5.59 11.46 2.88
C ILE A 10 -5.22 10.97 4.27
N ARG A 11 -5.14 11.87 5.25
CA ARG A 11 -4.91 11.54 6.66
C ARG A 11 -6.15 11.90 7.46
N ILE A 12 -6.60 10.98 8.30
CA ILE A 12 -7.81 11.15 9.09
C ILE A 12 -7.68 10.47 10.44
N LYS A 13 -8.33 11.03 11.45
CA LYS A 13 -8.35 10.47 12.79
C LYS A 13 -9.54 9.55 12.98
N SER A 14 -9.33 8.39 13.62
CA SER A 14 -10.39 7.51 14.13
C SER A 14 -11.31 8.30 15.08
N GLY A 15 -12.59 8.01 15.07
CA GLY A 15 -13.62 8.76 15.78
C GLY A 15 -14.11 10.02 15.07
N SER A 16 -13.66 10.28 13.82
CA SER A 16 -14.11 11.43 13.02
C SER A 16 -14.95 10.99 11.80
N PHE A 17 -15.40 11.97 11.01
CA PHE A 17 -16.12 11.75 9.76
C PHE A 17 -15.33 12.27 8.58
N ALA A 18 -15.22 11.47 7.52
CA ALA A 18 -14.70 11.91 6.23
C ALA A 18 -15.86 12.32 5.31
N LYS A 19 -15.95 13.59 4.97
CA LYS A 19 -16.83 14.08 3.90
C LYS A 19 -16.02 14.17 2.62
N LEU A 20 -16.32 13.28 1.66
CA LEU A 20 -15.67 13.25 0.36
C LEU A 20 -16.58 13.86 -0.69
N ASN A 21 -16.01 14.63 -1.63
CA ASN A 21 -16.72 15.12 -2.80
C ASN A 21 -16.01 14.58 -4.04
N TYR A 22 -16.55 13.53 -4.61
CA TYR A 22 -16.08 12.98 -5.87
C TYR A 22 -16.79 13.69 -7.03
N HIS A 23 -16.02 14.09 -8.02
CA HIS A 23 -16.53 14.58 -9.30
C HIS A 23 -15.73 13.96 -10.43
N ASN A 24 -16.39 13.30 -11.38
CA ASN A 24 -15.73 12.64 -12.50
C ASN A 24 -15.62 13.55 -13.72
N ASN A 25 -14.45 14.13 -13.94
CA ASN A 25 -14.13 14.90 -15.17
C ASN A 25 -13.53 14.05 -16.29
N LEU A 26 -13.24 12.76 -16.02
CA LEU A 26 -12.66 11.89 -17.04
C LEU A 26 -13.70 11.57 -18.13
N PRO A 27 -13.28 11.31 -19.37
CA PRO A 27 -14.18 10.85 -20.43
C PRO A 27 -14.76 9.45 -20.14
N GLN A 28 -14.10 8.67 -19.29
CA GLN A 28 -14.49 7.32 -18.90
C GLN A 28 -15.25 7.33 -17.57
N SER A 29 -16.12 6.34 -17.39
CA SER A 29 -16.74 6.09 -16.10
C SER A 29 -15.69 5.64 -15.07
N ILE A 30 -15.90 5.98 -13.80
CA ILE A 30 -15.03 5.62 -12.70
C ILE A 30 -15.85 5.08 -11.52
N ALA A 31 -15.35 4.02 -10.91
CA ALA A 31 -15.77 3.57 -9.58
C ALA A 31 -14.55 3.60 -8.68
N LEU A 32 -14.67 4.19 -7.51
CA LEU A 32 -13.58 4.29 -6.53
C LEU A 32 -13.84 3.36 -5.36
N TYR A 33 -12.77 2.80 -4.82
CA TYR A 33 -12.81 1.90 -3.67
C TYR A 33 -11.67 2.24 -2.71
N ILE A 34 -11.99 2.27 -1.41
CA ILE A 34 -10.99 2.47 -0.36
C ILE A 34 -10.72 1.10 0.28
N GLN A 35 -9.61 0.49 -0.12
CA GLN A 35 -9.22 -0.83 0.36
C GLN A 35 -8.65 -0.76 1.78
N GLY A 36 -9.19 -1.58 2.67
CA GLY A 36 -8.83 -1.63 4.09
C GLY A 36 -9.71 -0.75 4.98
N LEU A 37 -10.57 0.09 4.41
CA LEU A 37 -11.51 0.88 5.19
C LEU A 37 -12.68 0.01 5.69
N GLN A 38 -12.95 0.07 7.00
CA GLN A 38 -14.11 -0.56 7.64
C GLN A 38 -15.26 0.44 7.68
N ALA A 39 -16.15 0.34 6.70
CA ALA A 39 -17.34 1.17 6.61
C ALA A 39 -18.46 0.40 5.90
N SER A 40 -19.69 0.93 5.91
CA SER A 40 -20.77 0.37 5.12
C SER A 40 -20.41 0.37 3.63
N GLY A 41 -20.72 -0.72 2.91
CA GLY A 41 -20.44 -0.85 1.48
C GLY A 41 -21.04 0.26 0.63
N GLU A 42 -22.11 0.89 1.09
CA GLU A 42 -22.75 2.03 0.42
C GLU A 42 -21.91 3.31 0.49
N LEU A 43 -21.02 3.43 1.47
CA LEU A 43 -20.27 4.65 1.76
C LEU A 43 -18.85 4.66 1.18
N PHE A 44 -18.16 3.51 1.05
CA PHE A 44 -16.79 3.51 0.54
C PHE A 44 -16.69 3.26 -0.98
N GLY A 45 -17.82 3.12 -1.69
CA GLY A 45 -17.86 2.99 -3.15
C GLY A 45 -17.73 1.54 -3.62
N GLY A 46 -16.76 1.28 -4.50
CA GLY A 46 -16.59 -0.02 -5.13
C GLY A 46 -17.32 -0.14 -6.47
N ALA A 47 -17.33 -1.34 -7.05
CA ALA A 47 -17.84 -1.59 -8.40
C ALA A 47 -19.33 -1.26 -8.59
N ALA A 48 -20.12 -1.23 -7.52
CA ALA A 48 -21.55 -0.89 -7.58
C ALA A 48 -21.79 0.62 -7.67
N LYS A 49 -20.81 1.47 -7.30
CA LYS A 49 -20.95 2.94 -7.34
C LYS A 49 -20.14 3.54 -8.49
N VAL A 50 -20.72 3.52 -9.66
CA VAL A 50 -20.11 4.05 -10.88
C VAL A 50 -20.52 5.51 -11.08
N LEU A 51 -19.55 6.38 -11.34
CA LEU A 51 -19.74 7.78 -11.73
C LEU A 51 -19.40 7.93 -13.22
N LYS A 52 -20.36 8.36 -14.03
CA LYS A 52 -20.14 8.76 -15.41
C LYS A 52 -19.47 10.13 -15.48
N LYS A 53 -19.02 10.53 -16.67
CA LYS A 53 -18.48 11.88 -16.89
C LYS A 53 -19.49 12.94 -16.42
N GLY A 54 -19.04 13.89 -15.63
CA GLY A 54 -19.83 14.99 -15.07
C GLY A 54 -20.64 14.63 -13.82
N GLU A 55 -20.70 13.36 -13.43
CA GLU A 55 -21.41 12.96 -12.22
C GLU A 55 -20.58 13.18 -10.94
N SER A 56 -21.30 13.41 -9.85
CA SER A 56 -20.73 13.63 -8.52
C SER A 56 -21.32 12.69 -7.48
N TRP A 57 -20.56 12.45 -6.43
CA TRP A 57 -21.00 11.69 -5.26
C TRP A 57 -20.31 12.22 -4.01
N ALA A 58 -21.05 12.40 -2.94
CA ALA A 58 -20.57 13.04 -1.71
C ALA A 58 -20.92 12.21 -0.46
N PRO A 59 -20.25 11.06 -0.22
CA PRO A 59 -20.48 10.27 0.97
C PRO A 59 -19.90 10.95 2.21
N ILE A 60 -20.54 10.71 3.36
CA ILE A 60 -20.01 11.02 4.69
C ILE A 60 -19.73 9.70 5.37
N ILE A 61 -18.46 9.39 5.61
CA ILE A 61 -17.99 8.10 6.10
C ILE A 61 -17.56 8.24 7.55
N PRO A 62 -18.19 7.55 8.52
CA PRO A 62 -17.67 7.45 9.87
C PRO A 62 -16.39 6.61 9.86
N ILE A 63 -15.36 7.08 10.57
CA ILE A 63 -14.07 6.41 10.68
C ILE A 63 -13.96 5.86 12.11
N GLU A 64 -14.35 4.62 12.29
CA GLU A 64 -14.41 3.99 13.63
C GLU A 64 -13.31 2.94 13.85
N GLN A 65 -12.58 2.58 12.80
CA GLN A 65 -11.53 1.55 12.88
C GLN A 65 -10.24 2.08 13.53
N PRO A 66 -9.41 1.16 14.09
CA PRO A 66 -8.07 1.48 14.57
C PRO A 66 -7.15 2.01 13.48
N ALA A 67 -6.00 2.58 13.91
CA ALA A 67 -4.98 3.09 13.00
C ALA A 67 -4.55 2.02 11.97
N ALA A 68 -4.55 2.42 10.70
CA ALA A 68 -4.21 1.55 9.57
C ALA A 68 -3.73 2.35 8.36
N THR A 69 -2.90 1.71 7.54
CA THR A 69 -2.56 2.19 6.21
C THR A 69 -3.48 1.54 5.18
N CYS A 70 -4.49 2.30 4.76
CA CYS A 70 -5.41 1.96 3.68
C CYS A 70 -4.98 2.67 2.38
N TRP A 71 -5.66 2.38 1.29
CA TRP A 71 -5.45 3.07 0.02
C TRP A 71 -6.70 3.08 -0.82
N TYR A 72 -6.83 4.08 -1.70
CA TYR A 72 -7.93 4.16 -2.64
C TYR A 72 -7.44 3.95 -4.06
N ARG A 73 -8.29 3.31 -4.86
CA ARG A 73 -8.00 2.94 -6.25
C ARG A 73 -9.26 2.85 -7.09
N SER A 74 -9.08 2.65 -8.39
CA SER A 74 -10.20 2.29 -9.24
C SER A 74 -10.73 0.88 -8.92
N ALA A 75 -12.05 0.75 -8.92
CA ALA A 75 -12.79 -0.51 -8.91
C ALA A 75 -13.75 -0.62 -10.09
N THR A 76 -13.53 0.13 -11.16
CA THR A 76 -14.36 0.14 -12.36
C THR A 76 -14.29 -1.22 -13.05
N LEU A 77 -15.42 -1.91 -13.19
CA LEU A 77 -15.47 -3.21 -13.85
C LEU A 77 -14.85 -3.13 -15.25
N ALA A 78 -14.05 -4.13 -15.60
CA ALA A 78 -13.29 -4.26 -16.84
C ALA A 78 -12.22 -3.16 -17.08
N ASN A 79 -12.14 -2.13 -16.24
CA ASN A 79 -11.22 -0.99 -16.45
C ASN A 79 -10.34 -0.65 -15.24
N SER A 80 -10.53 -1.35 -14.11
CA SER A 80 -9.84 -1.02 -12.86
C SER A 80 -8.31 -1.14 -12.99
N ALA A 81 -7.82 -2.17 -13.67
CA ALA A 81 -6.39 -2.37 -13.88
C ALA A 81 -5.78 -1.20 -14.68
N TYR A 82 -6.37 -0.85 -15.81
CA TYR A 82 -5.92 0.27 -16.63
C TYR A 82 -5.92 1.59 -15.84
N GLN A 83 -7.01 1.90 -15.14
CA GLN A 83 -7.15 3.15 -14.40
C GLN A 83 -6.19 3.21 -13.19
N THR A 84 -5.98 2.09 -12.49
CA THR A 84 -4.99 1.99 -11.41
C THR A 84 -3.57 2.18 -11.95
N TYR A 85 -3.22 1.51 -13.05
CA TYR A 85 -1.94 1.68 -13.73
C TYR A 85 -1.70 3.12 -14.18
N ARG A 86 -2.73 3.81 -14.63
CA ARG A 86 -2.70 5.23 -15.03
C ARG A 86 -2.68 6.21 -13.85
N GLY A 87 -2.54 5.73 -12.61
CA GLY A 87 -2.32 6.57 -11.43
C GLY A 87 -3.59 6.91 -10.65
N ILE A 88 -4.73 6.23 -10.87
CA ILE A 88 -5.88 6.36 -9.98
C ILE A 88 -5.63 5.56 -8.70
N VAL A 89 -4.69 6.05 -7.92
CA VAL A 89 -4.16 5.46 -6.68
C VAL A 89 -3.80 6.57 -5.71
N GLY A 90 -4.06 6.36 -4.42
CA GLY A 90 -3.54 7.21 -3.35
C GLY A 90 -3.65 6.54 -2.00
N MET A 91 -2.86 6.98 -1.03
CA MET A 91 -2.92 6.46 0.32
C MET A 91 -4.03 7.10 1.15
N TRP A 92 -4.57 6.29 2.07
CA TRP A 92 -5.53 6.70 3.07
C TRP A 92 -5.02 6.23 4.43
N LEU A 93 -4.57 7.17 5.26
CA LEU A 93 -3.94 6.90 6.55
C LEU A 93 -4.92 7.21 7.68
N ILE A 94 -5.19 6.21 8.51
CA ILE A 94 -6.01 6.36 9.70
C ILE A 94 -5.08 6.39 10.91
N GLU A 95 -5.25 7.39 11.76
CA GLU A 95 -4.53 7.55 13.02
C GLU A 95 -5.51 7.46 14.18
N ASP A 96 -5.09 6.89 15.29
CA ASP A 96 -5.86 6.81 16.53
C ASP A 96 -5.03 7.30 17.73
N ASP A 97 -5.65 7.41 18.89
CA ASP A 97 -4.97 7.89 20.09
C ASP A 97 -3.86 6.93 20.55
N GLN A 98 -3.98 5.63 20.26
CA GLN A 98 -2.95 4.64 20.61
C GLN A 98 -1.73 4.81 19.70
N SER A 99 -1.92 4.96 18.41
CA SER A 99 -0.83 5.18 17.45
C SER A 99 -0.09 6.49 17.72
N LEU A 100 -0.80 7.54 18.10
CA LEU A 100 -0.21 8.84 18.45
C LEU A 100 0.59 8.78 19.77
N LYS A 101 0.19 7.92 20.72
CA LYS A 101 0.90 7.72 22.02
C LYS A 101 2.07 6.73 21.92
N SER A 102 2.17 5.95 20.84
CA SER A 102 3.14 4.85 20.69
C SER A 102 4.59 5.30 20.52
N GLN A 103 4.86 6.59 20.49
CA GLN A 103 6.20 7.17 20.25
C GLN A 103 6.84 6.73 18.92
N LEU A 104 6.04 6.29 17.97
CA LEU A 104 6.50 6.01 16.60
C LEU A 104 6.82 7.31 15.86
N PRO A 105 7.73 7.27 14.87
CA PRO A 105 7.87 8.37 13.93
C PRO A 105 6.52 8.74 13.32
N HIS A 106 6.15 10.03 13.34
CA HIS A 106 4.82 10.50 12.94
C HIS A 106 4.81 11.85 12.21
N LYS A 107 5.98 12.46 12.01
CA LYS A 107 6.09 13.71 11.25
C LYS A 107 6.04 13.38 9.76
N TYR A 108 4.83 13.49 9.18
CA TYR A 108 4.56 13.18 7.79
C TYR A 108 5.51 13.91 6.83
N GLY A 109 6.14 13.17 5.93
CA GLY A 109 7.12 13.70 4.97
C GLY A 109 8.51 13.99 5.55
N VAL A 110 8.72 13.73 6.85
CA VAL A 110 10.02 13.95 7.53
C VAL A 110 10.56 12.62 8.07
N ASP A 111 9.82 11.97 8.97
CA ASP A 111 10.15 10.68 9.57
C ASP A 111 9.03 9.63 9.44
N ASP A 112 7.89 9.99 8.87
CA ASP A 112 6.76 9.12 8.50
C ASP A 112 6.47 9.28 7.01
N ILE A 113 6.93 8.33 6.20
CA ILE A 113 7.07 8.47 4.75
C ILE A 113 6.17 7.47 4.03
N PRO A 114 5.14 7.93 3.29
CA PRO A 114 4.34 7.06 2.42
C PRO A 114 5.08 6.75 1.13
N LEU A 115 5.10 5.49 0.73
CA LEU A 115 5.74 5.00 -0.48
C LEU A 115 4.75 4.14 -1.28
N ILE A 116 4.33 4.63 -2.44
CA ILE A 116 3.50 3.90 -3.41
C ILE A 116 4.43 3.33 -4.48
N LEU A 117 4.55 2.01 -4.52
CA LEU A 117 5.38 1.29 -5.47
C LEU A 117 4.52 0.84 -6.65
N GLN A 118 4.97 1.14 -7.86
CA GLN A 118 4.35 0.67 -9.11
C GLN A 118 5.44 0.30 -10.11
N ASP A 119 5.20 -0.75 -10.88
CA ASP A 119 6.03 -1.08 -12.01
C ASP A 119 5.37 -0.59 -13.31
N MET A 120 6.16 0.02 -14.18
CA MET A 120 5.71 0.65 -15.40
C MET A 120 6.52 0.20 -16.60
N GLU A 121 5.91 0.30 -17.77
CA GLU A 121 6.58 0.20 -19.06
C GLU A 121 6.31 1.46 -19.87
N PHE A 122 7.33 1.99 -20.54
CA PHE A 122 7.22 3.15 -21.39
C PHE A 122 7.68 2.82 -22.82
N ASN A 123 7.07 3.45 -23.82
CA ASN A 123 7.53 3.37 -25.20
C ASN A 123 8.76 4.28 -25.45
N GLY A 124 9.28 4.26 -26.66
CA GLY A 124 10.41 5.09 -27.06
C GLY A 124 10.18 6.62 -26.93
N ASP A 125 8.91 7.04 -26.93
CA ASP A 125 8.50 8.45 -26.77
C ASP A 125 8.23 8.81 -25.28
N GLY A 126 8.49 7.90 -24.35
CA GLY A 126 8.26 8.12 -22.92
C GLY A 126 6.78 8.02 -22.50
N LEU A 127 5.90 7.49 -23.34
CA LEU A 127 4.49 7.30 -23.00
C LEU A 127 4.28 5.96 -22.32
N GLN A 128 3.46 5.94 -21.25
CA GLN A 128 3.10 4.71 -20.54
C GLN A 128 2.43 3.71 -21.48
N LEU A 129 2.96 2.49 -21.52
CA LEU A 129 2.37 1.34 -22.22
C LEU A 129 1.53 0.52 -21.25
N PHE A 130 0.32 0.18 -21.66
CA PHE A 130 -0.54 -0.76 -20.95
C PHE A 130 -0.96 -1.89 -21.90
N LYS A 131 -0.63 -3.13 -21.52
CA LYS A 131 -0.93 -4.32 -22.33
C LYS A 131 -2.19 -4.99 -21.79
N GLN A 132 -3.33 -4.54 -22.27
CA GLN A 132 -4.66 -4.97 -21.79
C GLN A 132 -4.89 -6.49 -21.85
N ASN A 133 -4.27 -7.19 -22.78
CA ASN A 133 -4.44 -8.63 -22.99
C ASN A 133 -3.40 -9.49 -22.24
N GLN A 134 -2.60 -8.89 -21.36
CA GLN A 134 -1.64 -9.61 -20.52
C GLN A 134 -2.13 -9.68 -19.07
N PRO A 135 -2.72 -10.80 -18.61
CA PRO A 135 -3.29 -10.90 -17.27
C PRO A 135 -2.25 -10.75 -16.14
N HIS A 136 -0.97 -10.99 -16.45
CA HIS A 136 0.15 -10.83 -15.51
C HIS A 136 1.15 -9.78 -16.02
N PHE A 137 0.62 -8.63 -16.43
CA PHE A 137 1.45 -7.54 -16.92
C PHE A 137 2.40 -7.05 -15.81
N VAL A 138 3.69 -7.06 -16.11
CA VAL A 138 4.76 -6.48 -15.29
C VAL A 138 5.58 -5.51 -16.13
N GLY A 139 5.83 -4.32 -15.60
CA GLY A 139 6.68 -3.32 -16.22
C GLY A 139 8.17 -3.55 -15.90
N ASN A 140 9.05 -2.85 -16.57
CA ASN A 140 10.50 -2.94 -16.39
C ASN A 140 11.11 -1.71 -15.70
N ARG A 141 10.30 -0.72 -15.32
CA ARG A 141 10.68 0.49 -14.58
C ARG A 141 9.96 0.52 -13.24
N LEU A 142 10.71 0.66 -12.16
CA LEU A 142 10.16 0.84 -10.81
C LEU A 142 9.92 2.32 -10.54
N LEU A 143 8.68 2.68 -10.28
CA LEU A 143 8.31 4.01 -9.82
C LEU A 143 7.90 3.98 -8.35
N VAL A 144 8.42 4.91 -7.59
CA VAL A 144 8.05 5.14 -6.19
C VAL A 144 7.51 6.56 -6.07
N ASN A 145 6.24 6.69 -5.70
CA ASN A 145 5.52 7.97 -5.73
C ASN A 145 5.61 8.67 -7.09
N GLY A 146 5.71 7.91 -8.19
CA GLY A 146 5.82 8.42 -9.55
C GLY A 146 7.26 8.80 -9.99
N GLN A 147 8.27 8.52 -9.20
CA GLN A 147 9.70 8.79 -9.51
C GLN A 147 10.50 7.50 -9.54
N GLU A 148 11.53 7.45 -10.36
CA GLU A 148 12.51 6.36 -10.38
C GLU A 148 13.65 6.65 -9.42
N ALA A 149 14.06 5.62 -8.65
CA ALA A 149 15.16 5.67 -7.70
C ALA A 149 15.21 6.98 -6.87
N PRO A 150 14.11 7.36 -6.19
CA PRO A 150 14.10 8.58 -5.41
C PRO A 150 15.04 8.47 -4.20
N TYR A 151 15.46 9.63 -3.70
CA TYR A 151 16.17 9.73 -2.43
C TYR A 151 15.36 10.58 -1.44
N LEU A 152 15.63 10.37 -0.15
CA LEU A 152 15.08 11.14 0.94
C LEU A 152 16.20 11.56 1.88
N GLU A 153 16.33 12.86 2.09
CA GLU A 153 17.10 13.40 3.20
C GLU A 153 16.25 13.33 4.46
N ALA A 154 16.66 12.49 5.40
CA ALA A 154 15.89 12.16 6.59
C ALA A 154 16.67 12.48 7.87
N PRO A 155 16.01 12.83 8.99
CA PRO A 155 16.68 12.96 10.26
C PRO A 155 17.33 11.64 10.69
N ARG A 156 18.45 11.71 11.42
CA ARG A 156 19.03 10.52 12.05
C ARG A 156 18.07 9.97 13.11
N GLY A 157 18.05 8.64 13.28
CA GLY A 157 17.16 7.93 14.18
C GLY A 157 16.23 6.98 13.43
N TRP A 158 15.08 6.67 14.01
CA TRP A 158 14.12 5.79 13.37
C TRP A 158 13.24 6.53 12.36
N ILE A 159 13.11 5.95 11.16
CA ILE A 159 12.24 6.43 10.08
C ILE A 159 11.16 5.38 9.83
N ARG A 160 9.91 5.80 9.75
CA ARG A 160 8.75 4.97 9.41
C ARG A 160 8.46 5.04 7.93
N LEU A 161 8.54 3.91 7.26
CA LEU A 161 8.13 3.77 5.85
C LEU A 161 6.78 3.08 5.80
N ARG A 162 5.80 3.71 5.15
CA ARG A 162 4.48 3.14 4.87
C ARG A 162 4.46 2.68 3.43
N LEU A 163 4.56 1.40 3.23
CA LEU A 163 4.73 0.76 1.94
C LEU A 163 3.38 0.31 1.37
N LEU A 164 3.09 0.67 0.14
CA LEU A 164 1.96 0.18 -0.64
C LEU A 164 2.49 -0.39 -1.95
N ASN A 165 2.19 -1.66 -2.24
CA ASN A 165 2.36 -2.21 -3.58
C ASN A 165 1.10 -1.94 -4.41
N ALA A 166 1.17 -0.95 -5.29
CA ALA A 166 0.09 -0.59 -6.21
C ALA A 166 0.32 -1.12 -7.64
N SER A 167 1.24 -2.07 -7.82
CA SER A 167 1.44 -2.81 -9.07
C SER A 167 0.29 -3.76 -9.35
N LEU A 168 0.10 -4.12 -10.62
CA LEU A 168 -1.00 -5.01 -11.03
C LEU A 168 -0.70 -6.49 -10.77
N ALA A 169 0.57 -6.90 -10.93
CA ALA A 169 0.96 -8.30 -10.83
C ALA A 169 2.30 -8.54 -10.12
N ARG A 170 3.16 -7.52 -10.02
CA ARG A 170 4.50 -7.67 -9.45
C ARG A 170 4.46 -7.73 -7.92
N ALA A 171 5.05 -8.76 -7.33
CA ALA A 171 5.44 -8.78 -5.93
C ALA A 171 6.85 -8.19 -5.76
N TYR A 172 7.08 -7.46 -4.68
CA TYR A 172 8.39 -6.90 -4.32
C TYR A 172 8.99 -7.68 -3.16
N ASP A 173 10.28 -8.04 -3.25
CA ASP A 173 11.08 -8.59 -2.14
C ASP A 173 11.97 -7.46 -1.59
N LEU A 174 11.46 -6.75 -0.61
CA LEU A 174 12.06 -5.52 -0.08
C LEU A 174 13.07 -5.83 1.02
N ARG A 175 14.25 -5.22 0.95
CA ARG A 175 15.32 -5.33 1.95
C ARG A 175 16.22 -4.11 1.94
N LEU A 176 17.00 -3.92 2.99
CA LEU A 176 18.04 -2.90 3.01
C LEU A 176 19.31 -3.42 2.31
N ASP A 177 20.00 -2.55 1.58
CA ASP A 177 21.18 -2.92 0.79
C ASP A 177 22.43 -3.19 1.62
N ASN A 178 22.41 -2.81 2.90
CA ASN A 178 23.43 -3.07 3.90
C ASN A 178 23.14 -4.29 4.79
N GLU A 179 22.08 -5.08 4.43
CA GLU A 179 21.65 -6.29 5.14
C GLU A 179 21.15 -6.05 6.58
N GLN A 180 20.94 -4.80 6.98
CA GLN A 180 20.38 -4.43 8.27
C GLN A 180 18.92 -4.88 8.39
N ASP A 181 18.48 -5.30 9.56
CA ASP A 181 17.08 -5.61 9.81
C ASP A 181 16.21 -4.34 9.80
N MET A 182 15.01 -4.48 9.24
CA MET A 182 13.89 -3.56 9.41
C MET A 182 13.01 -4.06 10.55
N LEU A 183 12.33 -3.17 11.26
CA LEU A 183 11.32 -3.55 12.24
C LEU A 183 9.93 -3.43 11.61
N LEU A 184 9.30 -4.56 11.28
CA LEU A 184 7.92 -4.62 10.80
C LEU A 184 6.97 -4.33 11.96
N ILE A 185 6.14 -3.28 11.82
CA ILE A 185 5.24 -2.81 12.89
C ILE A 185 3.75 -2.94 12.52
N ALA A 186 3.42 -2.92 11.23
CA ALA A 186 2.03 -3.03 10.76
C ALA A 186 1.95 -3.76 9.43
N ARG A 187 0.81 -4.36 9.18
CA ARG A 187 0.36 -4.93 7.91
C ARG A 187 -1.04 -4.41 7.60
N ASP A 188 -1.46 -4.53 6.38
CA ASP A 188 -2.77 -4.20 5.80
C ASP A 188 -3.79 -3.45 6.70
N LEU A 189 -4.33 -4.09 7.71
CA LEU A 189 -5.43 -3.58 8.54
C LEU A 189 -4.99 -2.95 9.87
N GLY A 190 -3.69 -2.90 10.15
CA GLY A 190 -3.23 -2.21 11.36
C GLY A 190 -1.93 -2.75 11.94
N PHE A 191 -1.65 -2.29 13.15
CA PHE A 191 -0.44 -2.66 13.87
C PHE A 191 -0.40 -4.13 14.26
N LEU A 192 0.80 -4.70 14.23
CA LEU A 192 1.09 -6.00 14.83
C LEU A 192 1.03 -5.88 16.37
N PRO A 193 0.77 -6.99 17.07
CA PRO A 193 0.86 -7.00 18.54
C PRO A 193 2.23 -6.51 19.04
N GLN A 194 3.30 -6.93 18.36
CA GLN A 194 4.68 -6.52 18.62
C GLN A 194 5.42 -6.31 17.31
N GLY A 195 6.39 -5.40 17.30
CA GLY A 195 7.30 -5.23 16.19
C GLY A 195 8.16 -6.48 15.98
N LYS A 196 8.35 -6.87 14.72
CA LYS A 196 9.13 -8.03 14.31
C LYS A 196 10.33 -7.59 13.48
N ALA A 197 11.55 -7.92 13.93
CA ALA A 197 12.76 -7.73 13.13
C ALA A 197 12.70 -8.67 11.91
N ILE A 198 12.94 -8.13 10.74
CA ILE A 198 12.94 -8.85 9.46
C ILE A 198 14.07 -8.34 8.57
N ASN A 199 14.76 -9.23 7.88
CA ASN A 199 15.78 -8.88 6.89
C ASN A 199 15.19 -8.71 5.48
N SER A 200 13.98 -9.20 5.23
CA SER A 200 13.27 -9.02 3.98
C SER A 200 11.77 -9.00 4.18
N LEU A 201 11.06 -8.35 3.25
CA LEU A 201 9.62 -8.20 3.25
C LEU A 201 9.07 -8.48 1.85
N ILE A 202 8.34 -9.58 1.68
CA ILE A 202 7.57 -9.78 0.45
C ILE A 202 6.27 -8.98 0.57
N LEU A 203 6.04 -8.14 -0.45
CA LEU A 203 4.87 -7.29 -0.57
C LEU A 203 4.15 -7.59 -1.88
N ALA A 204 3.04 -8.33 -1.83
CA ALA A 204 2.22 -8.70 -2.98
C ALA A 204 1.35 -7.52 -3.45
N PRO A 205 0.79 -7.56 -4.68
CA PRO A 205 -0.09 -6.51 -5.18
C PRO A 205 -1.26 -6.21 -4.24
N GLY A 206 -1.44 -4.94 -3.89
CA GLY A 206 -2.48 -4.46 -2.99
C GLY A 206 -2.16 -4.59 -1.50
N GLU A 207 -1.06 -5.24 -1.12
CA GLU A 207 -0.61 -5.29 0.26
C GLU A 207 0.01 -3.98 0.71
N ARG A 208 -0.13 -3.70 2.01
CA ARG A 208 0.52 -2.59 2.72
C ARG A 208 1.30 -3.16 3.88
N ALA A 209 2.40 -2.50 4.18
CA ALA A 209 3.18 -2.77 5.37
C ALA A 209 3.81 -1.49 5.91
N GLU A 210 4.08 -1.46 7.20
CA GLU A 210 4.86 -0.39 7.80
C GLU A 210 6.09 -0.97 8.46
N VAL A 211 7.22 -0.39 8.10
CA VAL A 211 8.52 -0.79 8.67
C VAL A 211 9.24 0.42 9.25
N LEU A 212 10.00 0.19 10.29
CA LEU A 212 10.95 1.17 10.81
C LEU A 212 12.35 0.81 10.34
N VAL A 213 13.07 1.83 9.87
CA VAL A 213 14.49 1.76 9.49
C VAL A 213 15.30 2.61 10.47
N ASN A 214 16.38 2.08 10.98
CA ASN A 214 17.24 2.78 11.94
C ASN A 214 18.40 3.49 11.22
N LEU A 215 18.40 4.82 11.25
CA LEU A 215 19.45 5.67 10.69
C LEU A 215 20.32 6.35 11.78
N SER A 216 20.31 5.84 13.01
CA SER A 216 20.99 6.49 14.15
C SER A 216 22.51 6.59 13.95
N GLU A 217 23.12 5.64 13.27
CA GLU A 217 24.56 5.64 12.98
C GLU A 217 24.98 6.73 11.99
N GLY A 218 24.02 7.29 11.25
CA GLY A 218 24.27 8.37 10.30
C GLY A 218 24.82 7.90 8.95
N GLU A 219 24.78 6.60 8.68
CA GLU A 219 25.16 6.03 7.38
C GLU A 219 23.92 5.97 6.46
N GLY A 220 24.13 6.28 5.19
CA GLY A 220 23.10 6.17 4.16
C GLY A 220 22.80 4.70 3.86
N VAL A 221 21.53 4.39 3.60
CA VAL A 221 21.10 3.04 3.25
C VAL A 221 19.99 3.10 2.20
N SER A 222 19.95 2.11 1.31
CA SER A 222 18.90 2.01 0.30
C SER A 222 17.96 0.86 0.60
N LEU A 223 16.64 1.14 0.57
CA LEU A 223 15.63 0.11 0.41
C LEU A 223 15.65 -0.34 -1.05
N ILE A 224 15.82 -1.64 -1.29
CA ILE A 224 15.90 -2.22 -2.63
C ILE A 224 14.86 -3.35 -2.79
N SER A 225 14.51 -3.67 -4.03
CA SER A 225 13.69 -4.83 -4.37
C SER A 225 14.55 -5.96 -4.94
N GLY A 226 14.61 -7.09 -4.26
CA GLY A 226 15.49 -8.23 -4.60
C GLY A 226 16.89 -8.08 -4.02
N VAL A 227 17.88 -8.59 -4.70
CA VAL A 227 19.28 -8.56 -4.24
C VAL A 227 19.99 -7.29 -4.66
N LYS A 228 20.98 -6.87 -3.88
CA LYS A 228 21.86 -5.74 -4.23
C LYS A 228 22.58 -6.05 -5.55
N ARG A 229 22.42 -5.19 -6.54
CA ARG A 229 23.02 -5.34 -7.85
C ARG A 229 24.34 -4.56 -7.93
N GLY A 230 25.38 -5.23 -8.40
CA GLY A 230 26.64 -4.59 -8.73
C GLY A 230 26.51 -3.66 -9.97
N PHE A 231 27.46 -2.77 -10.13
CA PHE A 231 27.50 -1.84 -11.28
C PHE A 231 27.42 -2.56 -12.64
N PHE A 232 28.09 -3.70 -12.78
CA PHE A 232 28.05 -4.50 -14.02
C PHE A 232 26.71 -5.18 -14.28
N ASP A 233 25.96 -5.54 -13.23
CA ASP A 233 24.63 -6.13 -13.37
C ASP A 233 23.60 -5.10 -13.82
N LYS A 234 23.72 -3.86 -13.37
CA LYS A 234 22.91 -2.73 -13.86
C LYS A 234 23.11 -2.50 -15.37
N ILE A 235 24.33 -2.60 -15.87
CA ILE A 235 24.63 -2.45 -17.29
C ILE A 235 24.09 -3.63 -18.12
N LYS A 236 24.24 -4.87 -17.65
CA LYS A 236 23.73 -6.06 -18.36
C LYS A 236 22.22 -6.02 -18.56
N ASN A 237 21.47 -5.54 -17.56
CA ASN A 237 20.00 -5.50 -17.60
C ASN A 237 19.45 -4.44 -18.56
N VAL A 238 20.21 -3.40 -18.89
CA VAL A 238 19.82 -2.44 -19.94
C VAL A 238 19.69 -3.12 -21.30
N PHE A 239 20.43 -4.22 -21.53
CA PHE A 239 20.45 -4.98 -22.78
C PHE A 239 19.68 -6.32 -22.69
N SER A 240 19.15 -6.69 -21.52
CA SER A 240 18.37 -7.92 -21.37
C SER A 240 16.88 -7.62 -21.50
N SER A 241 16.19 -8.39 -22.31
CA SER A 241 14.72 -8.35 -22.48
C SER A 241 13.95 -8.98 -21.30
N GLY A 242 14.56 -9.04 -20.10
CA GLY A 242 13.95 -9.61 -18.92
C GLY A 242 12.98 -8.65 -18.21
N ASN A 243 12.02 -9.22 -17.48
CA ASN A 243 11.05 -8.48 -16.66
C ASN A 243 11.66 -7.86 -15.38
N ASP A 244 12.98 -7.84 -15.27
CA ASP A 244 13.69 -7.28 -14.13
C ASP A 244 13.95 -5.78 -14.31
N PHE A 245 13.97 -5.04 -13.20
CA PHE A 245 14.31 -3.63 -13.21
C PHE A 245 15.79 -3.40 -13.57
N ALA A 246 16.07 -2.38 -14.35
CA ALA A 246 17.43 -1.91 -14.58
C ALA A 246 18.05 -1.34 -13.29
N ASP A 247 17.27 -0.57 -12.53
CA ASP A 247 17.57 -0.15 -11.17
C ASP A 247 16.48 -0.66 -10.22
N ASN A 248 16.87 -1.41 -9.19
CA ASN A 248 15.98 -1.98 -8.19
C ASN A 248 15.91 -1.16 -6.90
N THR A 249 16.45 0.07 -6.91
CA THR A 249 16.37 0.99 -5.77
C THR A 249 14.95 1.49 -5.61
N VAL A 250 14.37 1.23 -4.43
CA VAL A 250 13.05 1.74 -4.03
C VAL A 250 13.19 3.11 -3.42
N LEU A 251 14.13 3.29 -2.51
CA LEU A 251 14.39 4.58 -1.85
C LEU A 251 15.80 4.61 -1.29
N GLU A 252 16.56 5.64 -1.62
CA GLU A 252 17.83 5.94 -0.95
C GLU A 252 17.55 6.85 0.25
N LEU A 253 17.92 6.41 1.45
CA LEU A 253 17.81 7.18 2.68
C LEU A 253 19.16 7.83 3.00
N ARG A 254 19.17 9.15 3.06
CA ARG A 254 20.35 9.99 3.34
C ARG A 254 20.17 10.67 4.69
N PRO A 255 20.74 10.14 5.77
CA PRO A 255 20.57 10.72 7.09
C PRO A 255 21.31 12.06 7.20
N LEU A 256 20.61 13.08 7.67
CA LEU A 256 21.13 14.43 7.88
C LEU A 256 20.85 14.94 9.29
N GLY A 257 21.75 15.82 9.76
CA GLY A 257 21.54 16.57 11.01
C GLY A 257 21.72 15.73 12.28
N GLU A 258 21.10 16.18 13.37
CA GLU A 258 21.18 15.57 14.68
C GLU A 258 20.22 14.38 14.81
N ILE A 259 20.49 13.52 15.83
CA ILE A 259 19.65 12.36 16.11
C ILE A 259 18.27 12.80 16.59
N SER A 260 17.23 12.30 15.94
CA SER A 260 15.84 12.59 16.31
C SER A 260 15.47 12.02 17.70
N ALA A 261 14.35 12.51 18.26
CA ALA A 261 13.80 12.03 19.53
C ALA A 261 13.45 10.52 19.50
N PHE A 262 13.30 9.93 18.32
CA PHE A 262 13.03 8.50 18.10
C PHE A 262 14.30 7.64 17.95
N SER A 263 15.40 8.02 18.58
CA SER A 263 16.64 7.23 18.58
C SER A 263 16.61 6.06 19.56
N LYS A 264 15.63 5.99 20.47
CA LYS A 264 15.53 4.94 21.50
C LYS A 264 15.10 3.60 20.91
N LYS A 265 15.53 2.51 21.55
CA LYS A 265 15.12 1.15 21.17
C LYS A 265 13.60 1.03 21.23
N MET A 266 12.99 0.68 20.10
CA MET A 266 11.54 0.52 19.96
C MET A 266 11.13 -0.85 20.52
N ASN A 267 10.77 -0.89 21.80
CA ASN A 267 10.23 -2.07 22.47
C ASN A 267 8.81 -1.72 22.96
N GLY A 268 7.79 -2.39 22.46
CA GLY A 268 6.44 -2.17 22.95
C GLY A 268 5.39 -3.02 22.24
N SER A 269 4.23 -3.14 22.85
CA SER A 269 3.04 -3.63 22.20
C SER A 269 2.38 -2.50 21.41
N PHE A 270 2.14 -2.72 20.13
CA PHE A 270 1.52 -1.73 19.25
C PHE A 270 0.00 -1.95 19.13
N ASN A 271 -0.47 -3.18 19.43
CA ASN A 271 -1.89 -3.52 19.28
C ASN A 271 -2.29 -4.65 20.22
N THR A 272 -2.89 -4.26 21.36
CA THR A 272 -3.40 -5.22 22.36
C THR A 272 -4.64 -5.96 21.88
N ASP A 273 -5.49 -5.32 21.06
CA ASP A 273 -6.73 -5.92 20.57
C ASP A 273 -6.46 -7.04 19.55
N ALA A 274 -5.39 -6.92 18.74
CA ALA A 274 -4.96 -7.99 17.86
C ALA A 274 -4.56 -9.25 18.64
N THR A 275 -3.90 -9.12 19.78
CA THR A 275 -3.58 -10.25 20.68
C THR A 275 -4.86 -10.91 21.18
N ALA A 276 -5.80 -10.13 21.69
CA ALA A 276 -7.08 -10.64 22.18
C ALA A 276 -7.89 -11.36 21.07
N MET A 277 -7.84 -10.86 19.83
CA MET A 277 -8.46 -11.55 18.68
C MET A 277 -7.83 -12.91 18.40
N LEU A 278 -6.49 -13.01 18.41
CA LEU A 278 -5.78 -14.28 18.17
C LEU A 278 -6.09 -15.34 19.22
N GLU A 279 -6.37 -14.92 20.46
CA GLU A 279 -6.73 -15.78 21.58
C GLU A 279 -8.23 -16.12 21.63
N SER A 280 -9.04 -15.47 20.78
CA SER A 280 -10.50 -15.65 20.77
C SER A 280 -10.90 -17.01 20.23
N LYS A 281 -12.02 -17.55 20.76
CA LYS A 281 -12.62 -18.78 20.23
C LYS A 281 -13.14 -18.55 18.81
N ILE A 282 -12.69 -19.39 17.89
CA ILE A 282 -13.17 -19.40 16.50
C ILE A 282 -14.62 -19.90 16.47
N ALA A 283 -15.54 -19.04 16.06
CA ALA A 283 -16.96 -19.37 15.95
C ALA A 283 -17.29 -20.17 14.67
N LYS A 284 -16.53 -19.94 13.60
CA LYS A 284 -16.70 -20.62 12.32
C LYS A 284 -15.42 -20.58 11.51
N GLU A 285 -15.13 -21.68 10.79
CA GLU A 285 -14.10 -21.72 9.76
C GLU A 285 -14.75 -21.76 8.38
N ARG A 286 -14.14 -21.04 7.43
CA ARG A 286 -14.55 -21.00 6.02
C ARG A 286 -13.37 -21.24 5.12
N THR A 287 -13.59 -21.97 4.03
CA THR A 287 -12.62 -22.16 2.96
C THR A 287 -13.13 -21.50 1.70
N PHE A 288 -12.27 -20.76 1.01
CA PHE A 288 -12.56 -20.15 -0.27
C PHE A 288 -11.59 -20.71 -1.32
N GLU A 289 -12.16 -21.23 -2.41
CA GLU A 289 -11.41 -21.66 -3.59
C GLU A 289 -11.30 -20.48 -4.55
N LEU A 290 -10.08 -20.08 -4.88
CA LEU A 290 -9.79 -18.99 -5.80
C LEU A 290 -9.32 -19.55 -7.14
N ASP A 291 -10.09 -19.35 -8.19
CA ASP A 291 -9.70 -19.65 -9.57
C ASP A 291 -9.31 -18.34 -10.27
N VAL A 292 -8.04 -18.00 -10.19
CA VAL A 292 -7.49 -16.76 -10.74
C VAL A 292 -7.60 -16.72 -12.27
N THR A 293 -7.46 -17.87 -12.92
CA THR A 293 -7.51 -17.98 -14.38
C THR A 293 -8.89 -17.61 -14.94
N ASN A 294 -9.94 -18.07 -14.28
CA ASN A 294 -11.33 -17.85 -14.71
C ASN A 294 -12.01 -16.71 -13.96
N GLY A 295 -11.34 -16.11 -12.97
CA GLY A 295 -11.87 -15.01 -12.14
C GLY A 295 -13.05 -15.46 -11.28
N LEU A 296 -12.93 -16.65 -10.64
CA LEU A 296 -14.00 -17.23 -9.83
C LEU A 296 -13.58 -17.34 -8.37
N ILE A 297 -14.55 -17.19 -7.47
CA ILE A 297 -14.45 -17.55 -6.05
C ILE A 297 -15.52 -18.60 -5.77
N ASN A 298 -15.12 -19.77 -5.25
CA ASN A 298 -16.01 -20.90 -5.03
C ASN A 298 -16.84 -21.26 -6.29
N LYS A 299 -16.17 -21.26 -7.46
CA LYS A 299 -16.75 -21.53 -8.80
C LYS A 299 -17.80 -20.51 -9.27
N GLN A 300 -17.90 -19.34 -8.61
CA GLN A 300 -18.86 -18.29 -8.95
C GLN A 300 -18.15 -17.02 -9.38
N ARG A 301 -18.69 -16.34 -10.40
CA ARG A 301 -18.24 -14.99 -10.79
C ARG A 301 -18.73 -13.95 -9.79
N PHE A 302 -17.98 -12.86 -9.67
CA PHE A 302 -18.41 -11.71 -8.87
C PHE A 302 -19.76 -11.15 -9.38
N ASP A 303 -20.69 -10.95 -8.46
CA ASP A 303 -21.95 -10.23 -8.69
C ASP A 303 -22.13 -9.23 -7.53
N PRO A 304 -22.13 -7.92 -7.79
CA PRO A 304 -22.25 -6.90 -6.73
C PRO A 304 -23.63 -6.91 -6.01
N ARG A 305 -24.61 -7.62 -6.54
CA ARG A 305 -25.95 -7.74 -5.95
C ARG A 305 -26.11 -8.98 -5.07
N ARG A 306 -25.12 -9.86 -5.05
CA ARG A 306 -25.17 -11.13 -4.31
C ARG A 306 -24.36 -11.04 -3.01
N VAL A 307 -24.92 -11.55 -1.94
CA VAL A 307 -24.22 -11.75 -0.67
C VAL A 307 -23.79 -13.21 -0.57
N ASP A 308 -22.49 -13.47 -0.75
CA ASP A 308 -21.94 -14.83 -0.71
C ASP A 308 -21.64 -15.29 0.72
N VAL A 309 -21.32 -14.35 1.62
CA VAL A 309 -20.96 -14.64 3.01
C VAL A 309 -21.67 -13.70 3.96
N SER A 310 -22.28 -14.27 4.98
CA SER A 310 -22.85 -13.54 6.11
C SER A 310 -22.12 -13.97 7.38
N ALA A 311 -21.51 -13.04 8.10
CA ALA A 311 -20.83 -13.24 9.36
C ALA A 311 -21.63 -12.56 10.50
N LYS A 312 -21.63 -13.17 11.68
CA LYS A 312 -22.31 -12.61 12.85
C LYS A 312 -21.40 -11.61 13.56
N VAL A 313 -21.92 -10.41 13.80
CA VAL A 313 -21.20 -9.38 14.57
C VAL A 313 -20.83 -9.87 15.96
N GLY A 314 -19.65 -9.54 16.45
CA GLY A 314 -19.13 -9.97 17.76
C GLY A 314 -18.59 -11.40 17.80
N THR A 315 -18.40 -12.04 16.64
CA THR A 315 -17.76 -13.35 16.53
C THR A 315 -16.44 -13.26 15.75
N VAL A 316 -15.51 -14.18 16.06
CA VAL A 316 -14.26 -14.34 15.30
C VAL A 316 -14.43 -15.57 14.40
N GLU A 317 -14.22 -15.36 13.10
CA GLU A 317 -14.20 -16.43 12.10
C GLU A 317 -12.79 -16.59 11.52
N ARG A 318 -12.40 -17.81 11.13
CA ARG A 318 -11.19 -18.09 10.36
C ARG A 318 -11.59 -18.32 8.91
N TRP A 319 -10.96 -17.59 8.01
CA TRP A 319 -11.22 -17.68 6.58
C TRP A 319 -9.98 -18.21 5.83
#